data_e3160dee82415cd1d725786a4cb824b8
#
_entry.id   e3160dee82415cd1d725786a4cb824b8
#
_cell.length_a   1.000
_cell.length_b   1.000
_cell.length_c   1.000
_cell.angle_alpha   90.00
_cell.angle_beta   90.00
_cell.angle_gamma   90.00
#
_symmetry.space_group_name_H-M   'P 1'
#
loop_
_entity.id
_entity.type
_entity.pdbx_description
1 polymer ?
#
loop_
_entity_poly.entity_id
_entity_poly.type
_entity_poly.pdbx_seq_one_letter_code
_entity_poly.pdbx_strand_id
1 'polypeptide(L)'
;MKKNKLMTVLMAATVAAGLLTGCGSNAADTTADAAATDASADAATDEATDAATDAATDEAADAATTDTNADLSGSIAMAGSTSMEKLANAVAEAFMEKYPGVSVTAEFTGSSAGIESLEGGSVDIGNSSRSLKDEEKAAGCVENIVAIDGIAVVLDPANTVTDLTQDQLVQIYKGEVTNWKDLGGSDEPIVVVGREAGSGTRGAFEELLGLEDACQYANELDSTGAVIAKVASTPGAIGYASLDAVDDTIIAAKLNGVEPTEENIKAGSYILSRPFVMATMGEVSAQSEPVQALFDYLKSDEGKQLIQSVGLITVD
;
A
#
# COMPACT_ATOMS: atom_id res chain seq x y z
N MET A 1 9.67 54.71 -13.06
CA MET A 1 11.02 55.19 -12.68
C MET A 1 11.32 54.74 -11.23
N LYS A 2 12.53 54.23 -11.03
CA LYS A 2 13.23 53.75 -9.80
C LYS A 2 13.03 52.28 -9.53
N LYS A 3 13.98 51.47 -9.74
CA LYS A 3 15.43 51.23 -9.65
C LYS A 3 15.66 49.97 -8.83
N ASN A 4 16.30 49.02 -9.49
CA ASN A 4 16.85 47.74 -9.01
C ASN A 4 17.68 47.88 -7.72
N LYS A 5 17.65 46.85 -6.90
CA LYS A 5 18.84 46.42 -6.15
C LYS A 5 18.98 44.91 -6.19
N LEU A 6 19.85 44.47 -7.02
CA LEU A 6 20.54 43.20 -7.02
C LEU A 6 21.42 43.16 -5.74
N MET A 7 21.35 42.06 -4.97
CA MET A 7 22.33 41.81 -3.93
C MET A 7 22.81 40.37 -4.02
N THR A 8 23.94 40.26 -4.70
CA THR A 8 24.78 39.07 -4.81
C THR A 8 25.53 38.90 -3.48
N VAL A 9 25.39 37.75 -2.83
CA VAL A 9 26.30 37.33 -1.77
C VAL A 9 26.97 36.03 -2.19
N LEU A 10 28.23 36.19 -2.50
CA LEU A 10 29.22 35.14 -2.72
C LEU A 10 29.80 34.77 -1.36
N MET A 11 29.79 33.49 -0.93
CA MET A 11 30.68 33.04 0.12
C MET A 11 31.25 31.66 -0.14
N ALA A 12 32.51 31.59 0.08
CA ALA A 12 33.52 30.66 -0.36
C ALA A 12 33.54 29.35 0.45
N ALA A 13 34.08 28.33 -0.21
CA ALA A 13 34.44 27.02 0.29
C ALA A 13 35.57 27.07 1.32
N THR A 14 35.50 26.18 2.32
CA THR A 14 36.71 25.69 3.02
C THR A 14 36.60 24.16 3.20
N VAL A 15 37.57 23.53 2.50
CA VAL A 15 37.92 22.10 2.64
C VAL A 15 38.81 22.00 3.87
N ALA A 16 38.53 21.01 4.75
CA ALA A 16 39.50 20.55 5.71
C ALA A 16 39.53 19.02 5.67
N ALA A 17 40.62 18.50 5.12
CA ALA A 17 41.03 17.10 5.19
C ALA A 17 41.66 16.82 6.55
N GLY A 18 41.29 15.69 7.14
CA GLY A 18 41.95 15.14 8.36
C GLY A 18 42.06 13.63 8.22
N LEU A 19 43.26 13.19 7.84
CA LEU A 19 43.74 11.83 7.91
C LEU A 19 44.20 11.54 9.36
N LEU A 20 43.78 10.43 9.96
CA LEU A 20 44.52 9.77 11.01
C LEU A 20 44.33 8.26 10.93
N THR A 21 45.43 7.62 10.59
CA THR A 21 45.74 6.21 10.64
C THR A 21 45.90 5.71 12.10
N GLY A 22 45.44 4.48 12.34
CA GLY A 22 45.69 3.78 13.57
C GLY A 22 45.52 2.28 13.43
N CYS A 23 46.61 1.57 13.14
CA CYS A 23 46.74 0.11 13.21
C CYS A 23 46.70 -0.38 14.63
N GLY A 24 46.15 -1.58 14.84
CA GLY A 24 46.29 -2.32 16.10
C GLY A 24 45.74 -3.73 15.97
N SER A 25 46.61 -4.64 15.54
CA SER A 25 46.45 -6.09 15.54
C SER A 25 46.48 -6.66 16.97
N ASN A 26 45.70 -7.71 17.23
CA ASN A 26 46.27 -8.93 17.81
C ASN A 26 45.36 -10.14 17.70
N ALA A 27 45.98 -11.24 17.35
CA ALA A 27 45.49 -12.57 17.17
C ALA A 27 45.54 -13.40 18.46
N ALA A 28 44.80 -14.48 18.49
CA ALA A 28 45.11 -15.83 18.99
C ALA A 28 43.80 -16.60 19.11
N ASP A 29 43.56 -17.60 18.32
CA ASP A 29 44.06 -18.96 18.22
C ASP A 29 43.53 -19.87 19.33
N THR A 30 42.86 -20.94 18.95
CA THR A 30 43.01 -22.36 19.23
C THR A 30 41.84 -23.18 18.71
N THR A 31 42.07 -23.93 17.65
CA THR A 31 42.24 -25.39 17.48
C THR A 31 41.07 -26.27 17.93
N ALA A 32 40.44 -26.89 16.95
CA ALA A 32 40.51 -28.29 16.53
C ALA A 32 39.73 -29.27 17.42
N ASP A 33 38.88 -30.10 16.88
CA ASP A 33 39.28 -31.41 16.39
C ASP A 33 38.15 -32.14 15.66
N ALA A 34 38.54 -32.97 14.74
CA ALA A 34 37.82 -33.78 13.82
C ALA A 34 37.25 -35.07 14.45
N ALA A 35 36.26 -35.67 13.84
CA ALA A 35 36.28 -37.08 13.50
C ALA A 35 35.12 -37.45 12.56
N ALA A 36 35.55 -37.99 11.44
CA ALA A 36 34.77 -38.73 10.46
C ALA A 36 34.66 -40.19 10.87
N THR A 37 33.60 -40.90 10.39
CA THR A 37 33.56 -42.30 9.95
C THR A 37 32.16 -42.49 9.32
N ASP A 38 32.07 -42.77 8.08
CA ASP A 38 32.41 -43.80 7.11
C ASP A 38 31.46 -45.00 7.14
N ALA A 39 31.07 -45.34 5.90
CA ALA A 39 30.67 -46.62 5.30
C ALA A 39 29.32 -47.24 5.69
N SER A 40 28.56 -47.88 4.87
CA SER A 40 28.76 -48.49 3.54
C SER A 40 27.45 -49.12 3.09
N ALA A 41 27.24 -49.05 1.80
CA ALA A 41 26.52 -49.88 0.87
C ALA A 41 25.96 -51.23 1.36
N ASP A 42 24.79 -51.62 0.87
CA ASP A 42 24.74 -52.83 -0.01
C ASP A 42 23.45 -52.89 -0.83
N ALA A 43 23.59 -53.46 -2.03
CA ALA A 43 22.64 -53.66 -3.09
C ALA A 43 22.03 -55.07 -3.01
N ALA A 44 20.85 -55.27 -3.62
CA ALA A 44 20.46 -56.41 -4.45
C ALA A 44 18.97 -56.34 -4.79
N THR A 45 18.61 -56.13 -6.02
CA THR A 45 18.07 -57.00 -7.08
C THR A 45 17.15 -58.13 -6.61
N ASP A 46 15.91 -58.21 -7.15
CA ASP A 46 15.54 -59.14 -8.18
C ASP A 46 14.06 -59.07 -8.60
N GLU A 47 13.87 -59.05 -9.86
CA GLU A 47 13.00 -59.64 -10.89
C GLU A 47 11.53 -60.00 -10.57
N ALA A 48 10.69 -59.44 -11.41
CA ALA A 48 9.74 -59.92 -12.43
C ALA A 48 8.72 -61.04 -12.09
N THR A 49 7.48 -60.81 -12.46
CA THR A 49 6.72 -61.53 -13.55
C THR A 49 5.26 -61.04 -13.50
N ASP A 50 4.80 -60.46 -14.57
CA ASP A 50 3.84 -60.83 -15.61
C ASP A 50 2.54 -61.52 -15.19
N ALA A 51 1.42 -60.87 -15.52
CA ALA A 51 0.24 -61.44 -16.20
C ALA A 51 -0.84 -60.38 -16.46
N ALA A 52 -1.14 -60.23 -17.73
CA ALA A 52 -2.25 -59.49 -18.30
C ALA A 52 -3.60 -60.19 -18.07
N THR A 53 -4.69 -59.37 -18.03
CA THR A 53 -5.97 -59.55 -18.76
C THR A 53 -6.91 -58.41 -18.41
N ASP A 54 -7.20 -57.59 -19.34
CA ASP A 54 -8.33 -57.47 -20.28
C ASP A 54 -9.62 -56.81 -19.73
N ALA A 55 -9.91 -55.67 -20.39
CA ALA A 55 -11.20 -55.07 -20.77
C ALA A 55 -12.24 -54.70 -19.72
N ALA A 56 -12.51 -53.40 -19.65
CA ALA A 56 -13.77 -52.84 -20.15
C ALA A 56 -13.75 -51.29 -20.10
N THR A 57 -14.02 -50.71 -21.24
CA THR A 57 -14.35 -49.32 -21.52
C THR A 57 -15.45 -48.80 -20.61
N ASP A 58 -15.17 -47.65 -19.99
CA ASP A 58 -16.21 -46.64 -19.73
C ASP A 58 -15.63 -45.24 -20.03
N GLU A 59 -16.11 -44.65 -21.12
CA GLU A 59 -15.83 -43.28 -21.50
C GLU A 59 -16.54 -42.35 -20.52
N ALA A 60 -15.82 -41.89 -19.49
CA ALA A 60 -16.11 -40.62 -18.85
C ALA A 60 -15.19 -39.60 -19.51
N ALA A 61 -15.77 -38.74 -20.37
CA ALA A 61 -15.10 -37.57 -20.87
C ALA A 61 -14.81 -36.66 -19.65
N ASP A 62 -13.63 -36.83 -19.08
CA ASP A 62 -12.98 -35.84 -18.24
C ASP A 62 -12.62 -34.68 -19.19
N ALA A 63 -13.45 -33.62 -19.13
CA ALA A 63 -13.07 -32.35 -19.71
C ALA A 63 -11.81 -31.91 -18.96
N ALA A 64 -10.66 -32.28 -19.46
CA ALA A 64 -9.40 -31.65 -19.10
C ALA A 64 -9.57 -30.17 -19.38
N THR A 65 -9.89 -29.39 -18.36
CA THR A 65 -9.58 -27.97 -18.32
C THR A 65 -8.07 -27.90 -18.51
N THR A 66 -7.66 -27.64 -19.74
CA THR A 66 -6.29 -27.27 -20.05
C THR A 66 -5.96 -26.10 -19.13
N ASP A 67 -5.10 -26.35 -18.16
CA ASP A 67 -4.55 -25.36 -17.25
C ASP A 67 -3.65 -24.44 -18.09
N THR A 68 -4.30 -23.42 -18.73
CA THR A 68 -3.61 -22.42 -19.56
C THR A 68 -2.73 -21.48 -18.74
N ASN A 69 -2.65 -21.72 -17.41
CA ASN A 69 -1.90 -20.91 -16.46
C ASN A 69 -0.39 -21.17 -16.47
N ALA A 70 0.07 -22.32 -17.01
CA ALA A 70 1.48 -22.71 -16.94
C ALA A 70 2.41 -21.96 -17.89
N ASP A 71 1.88 -21.29 -18.92
CA ASP A 71 2.68 -20.65 -19.97
C ASP A 71 2.88 -19.14 -19.79
N LEU A 72 2.15 -18.48 -18.88
CA LEU A 72 2.31 -17.05 -18.63
C LEU A 72 3.63 -16.78 -17.90
N SER A 73 4.45 -15.91 -18.47
CA SER A 73 5.75 -15.56 -17.90
C SER A 73 6.09 -14.08 -18.12
N GLY A 74 6.92 -13.52 -17.26
CA GLY A 74 7.36 -12.12 -17.34
C GLY A 74 7.45 -11.45 -15.99
N SER A 75 7.39 -10.13 -15.98
CA SER A 75 7.44 -9.32 -14.76
C SER A 75 6.40 -8.24 -14.77
N ILE A 76 5.92 -7.87 -13.58
CA ILE A 76 5.08 -6.70 -13.32
C ILE A 76 5.74 -5.90 -12.21
N ALA A 77 6.03 -4.63 -12.47
CA ALA A 77 6.51 -3.69 -11.48
C ALA A 77 5.38 -2.71 -11.11
N MET A 78 5.12 -2.55 -9.82
CA MET A 78 4.14 -1.61 -9.29
C MET A 78 4.82 -0.63 -8.35
N ALA A 79 4.40 0.63 -8.33
CA ALA A 79 4.80 1.59 -7.32
C ALA A 79 3.63 2.51 -6.93
N GLY A 80 3.64 3.04 -5.70
CA GLY A 80 2.71 4.10 -5.34
C GLY A 80 2.18 4.07 -3.92
N SER A 81 0.88 4.13 -3.78
CA SER A 81 0.18 4.38 -2.52
C SER A 81 0.54 3.40 -1.40
N THR A 82 0.97 3.94 -0.27
CA THR A 82 1.20 3.18 0.97
C THR A 82 -0.09 2.64 1.60
N SER A 83 -1.25 3.22 1.27
CA SER A 83 -2.56 2.68 1.69
C SER A 83 -2.97 1.43 0.90
N MET A 84 -2.36 1.21 -0.26
CA MET A 84 -2.62 0.00 -1.08
C MET A 84 -1.62 -1.14 -0.79
N GLU A 85 -0.74 -0.97 0.19
CA GLU A 85 0.31 -1.95 0.51
C GLU A 85 -0.25 -3.34 0.76
N LYS A 86 -1.29 -3.44 1.59
CA LYS A 86 -1.92 -4.72 1.92
C LYS A 86 -2.56 -5.39 0.69
N LEU A 87 -3.29 -4.60 -0.12
CA LEU A 87 -3.88 -5.11 -1.36
C LEU A 87 -2.81 -5.52 -2.37
N ALA A 88 -1.83 -4.65 -2.64
CA ALA A 88 -0.82 -4.90 -3.66
C ALA A 88 0.04 -6.13 -3.33
N ASN A 89 0.42 -6.31 -2.06
CA ASN A 89 1.16 -7.49 -1.62
C ASN A 89 0.32 -8.76 -1.72
N ALA A 90 -0.96 -8.74 -1.29
CA ALA A 90 -1.85 -9.89 -1.40
C ALA A 90 -2.10 -10.28 -2.87
N VAL A 91 -2.30 -9.30 -3.76
CA VAL A 91 -2.45 -9.52 -5.20
C VAL A 91 -1.17 -10.10 -5.80
N ALA A 92 0.00 -9.55 -5.46
CA ALA A 92 1.27 -10.03 -5.96
C ALA A 92 1.52 -11.50 -5.54
N GLU A 93 1.28 -11.83 -4.27
CA GLU A 93 1.45 -13.18 -3.73
C GLU A 93 0.52 -14.18 -4.42
N ALA A 94 -0.79 -13.91 -4.43
CA ALA A 94 -1.78 -14.80 -5.03
C ALA A 94 -1.60 -14.94 -6.55
N PHE A 95 -1.20 -13.86 -7.24
CA PHE A 95 -0.96 -13.90 -8.67
C PHE A 95 0.29 -14.72 -9.03
N MET A 96 1.38 -14.58 -8.27
CA MET A 96 2.59 -15.39 -8.45
C MET A 96 2.37 -16.88 -8.08
N GLU A 97 1.49 -17.16 -7.10
CA GLU A 97 1.10 -18.54 -6.80
C GLU A 97 0.34 -19.18 -7.98
N LYS A 98 -0.59 -18.40 -8.58
CA LYS A 98 -1.37 -18.85 -9.74
C LYS A 98 -0.56 -18.95 -11.03
N TYR A 99 0.42 -18.04 -11.22
CA TYR A 99 1.27 -17.95 -12.41
C TYR A 99 2.76 -17.95 -12.02
N PRO A 100 3.35 -19.12 -11.73
CA PRO A 100 4.71 -19.20 -11.21
C PRO A 100 5.81 -18.68 -12.16
N GLY A 101 5.49 -18.49 -13.45
CA GLY A 101 6.39 -17.88 -14.43
C GLY A 101 6.43 -16.36 -14.39
N VAL A 102 5.56 -15.71 -13.57
CA VAL A 102 5.49 -14.26 -13.46
C VAL A 102 6.10 -13.79 -12.14
N SER A 103 6.91 -12.72 -12.20
CA SER A 103 7.41 -12.03 -11.01
C SER A 103 6.66 -10.71 -10.83
N VAL A 104 6.13 -10.46 -9.65
CA VAL A 104 5.43 -9.19 -9.31
C VAL A 104 6.18 -8.51 -8.18
N THR A 105 6.50 -7.22 -8.36
CA THR A 105 7.14 -6.39 -7.34
C THR A 105 6.28 -5.15 -7.07
N ALA A 106 6.26 -4.69 -5.81
CA ALA A 106 5.53 -3.50 -5.41
C ALA A 106 6.39 -2.61 -4.50
N GLU A 107 6.41 -1.30 -4.77
CA GLU A 107 7.05 -0.29 -3.95
C GLU A 107 6.02 0.72 -3.43
N PHE A 108 6.18 1.19 -2.20
CA PHE A 108 5.20 2.04 -1.52
C PHE A 108 5.78 3.42 -1.24
N THR A 109 5.69 4.30 -2.23
CA THR A 109 6.35 5.62 -2.30
C THR A 109 5.37 6.81 -2.27
N GLY A 110 4.06 6.52 -2.11
CA GLY A 110 2.99 7.51 -2.24
C GLY A 110 2.39 7.58 -3.64
N SER A 111 1.10 7.98 -3.72
CA SER A 111 0.35 7.93 -4.98
C SER A 111 0.95 8.78 -6.10
N SER A 112 1.36 10.02 -5.81
CA SER A 112 1.94 10.89 -6.83
C SER A 112 3.26 10.34 -7.38
N ALA A 113 4.15 9.84 -6.50
CA ALA A 113 5.41 9.23 -6.91
C ALA A 113 5.21 7.94 -7.74
N GLY A 114 4.16 7.15 -7.40
CA GLY A 114 3.79 5.97 -8.19
C GLY A 114 3.32 6.33 -9.60
N ILE A 115 2.48 7.35 -9.74
CA ILE A 115 2.02 7.83 -11.04
C ILE A 115 3.18 8.45 -11.84
N GLU A 116 4.06 9.25 -11.21
CA GLU A 116 5.28 9.78 -11.86
C GLU A 116 6.20 8.64 -12.35
N SER A 117 6.33 7.55 -11.59
CA SER A 117 7.11 6.37 -11.98
C SER A 117 6.48 5.65 -13.18
N LEU A 118 5.15 5.59 -13.23
CA LEU A 118 4.39 5.06 -14.38
C LEU A 118 4.59 5.92 -15.63
N GLU A 119 4.43 7.25 -15.53
CA GLU A 119 4.66 8.20 -16.63
C GLU A 119 6.09 8.14 -17.14
N GLY A 120 7.06 7.92 -16.24
CA GLY A 120 8.47 7.75 -16.56
C GLY A 120 8.82 6.38 -17.15
N GLY A 121 7.87 5.43 -17.20
CA GLY A 121 8.08 4.06 -17.71
C GLY A 121 8.97 3.20 -16.80
N SER A 122 9.11 3.56 -15.52
CA SER A 122 9.90 2.80 -14.55
C SER A 122 9.11 1.65 -13.93
N VAL A 123 7.77 1.71 -13.98
CA VAL A 123 6.86 0.68 -13.51
C VAL A 123 5.75 0.46 -14.54
N ASP A 124 5.10 -0.70 -14.47
CA ASP A 124 3.99 -1.07 -15.34
C ASP A 124 2.64 -0.56 -14.79
N ILE A 125 2.54 -0.44 -13.45
CA ILE A 125 1.33 -0.04 -12.74
C ILE A 125 1.66 1.02 -11.69
N GLY A 126 0.93 2.15 -11.74
CA GLY A 126 0.95 3.19 -10.72
C GLY A 126 -0.21 3.02 -9.74
N ASN A 127 0.09 2.72 -8.47
CA ASN A 127 -0.93 2.55 -7.44
C ASN A 127 -1.33 3.89 -6.83
N SER A 128 -2.60 4.25 -6.90
CA SER A 128 -3.15 5.50 -6.35
C SER A 128 -4.35 5.26 -5.47
N SER A 129 -4.37 5.88 -4.30
CA SER A 129 -5.49 5.87 -3.35
C SER A 129 -6.33 7.15 -3.43
N ARG A 130 -6.42 7.71 -4.62
CA ARG A 130 -7.31 8.78 -5.07
C ARG A 130 -7.57 8.61 -6.55
N SER A 131 -8.58 9.27 -7.08
CA SER A 131 -8.74 9.42 -8.53
C SER A 131 -7.51 10.08 -9.15
N LEU A 132 -7.24 9.76 -10.41
CA LEU A 132 -6.18 10.42 -11.17
C LEU A 132 -6.54 11.88 -11.41
N LYS A 133 -5.55 12.75 -11.31
CA LYS A 133 -5.68 14.16 -11.65
C LYS A 133 -5.85 14.34 -13.17
N ASP A 134 -6.43 15.45 -13.56
CA ASP A 134 -6.63 15.77 -14.99
C ASP A 134 -5.31 15.81 -15.77
N GLU A 135 -4.23 16.29 -15.14
CA GLU A 135 -2.88 16.33 -15.72
C GLU A 135 -2.32 14.91 -15.94
N GLU A 136 -2.54 13.98 -15.00
CA GLU A 136 -2.11 12.58 -15.10
C GLU A 136 -2.89 11.85 -16.22
N LYS A 137 -4.21 12.09 -16.31
CA LYS A 137 -5.05 11.58 -17.41
C LYS A 137 -4.63 12.18 -18.76
N ALA A 138 -4.31 13.47 -18.79
CA ALA A 138 -3.82 14.13 -20.01
C ALA A 138 -2.43 13.64 -20.45
N ALA A 139 -1.59 13.16 -19.52
CA ALA A 139 -0.33 12.48 -19.82
C ALA A 139 -0.49 11.07 -20.40
N GLY A 140 -1.71 10.52 -20.37
CA GLY A 140 -2.04 9.21 -20.94
C GLY A 140 -2.23 8.11 -19.91
N CYS A 141 -2.26 8.45 -18.62
CA CYS A 141 -2.60 7.50 -17.56
C CYS A 141 -4.08 7.14 -17.63
N VAL A 142 -4.39 5.85 -17.57
CA VAL A 142 -5.76 5.30 -17.52
C VAL A 142 -6.06 4.87 -16.10
N GLU A 143 -7.21 5.33 -15.61
CA GLU A 143 -7.72 5.04 -14.27
C GLU A 143 -8.45 3.70 -14.24
N ASN A 144 -7.82 2.67 -13.68
CA ASN A 144 -8.46 1.37 -13.46
C ASN A 144 -8.82 1.26 -11.98
N ILE A 145 -10.08 1.47 -11.62
CA ILE A 145 -10.55 1.32 -10.25
C ILE A 145 -10.65 -0.17 -9.95
N VAL A 146 -9.92 -0.64 -8.91
CA VAL A 146 -9.87 -2.06 -8.52
C VAL A 146 -10.61 -2.34 -7.23
N ALA A 147 -10.76 -1.34 -6.35
CA ALA A 147 -11.49 -1.44 -5.10
C ALA A 147 -11.97 -0.06 -4.62
N ILE A 148 -12.87 -0.05 -3.66
CA ILE A 148 -13.23 1.14 -2.87
C ILE A 148 -12.74 0.93 -1.44
N ASP A 149 -12.13 1.97 -0.89
CA ASP A 149 -11.61 2.03 0.47
C ASP A 149 -12.27 3.17 1.27
N GLY A 150 -12.40 2.96 2.59
CA GLY A 150 -12.79 4.01 3.53
C GLY A 150 -11.58 4.75 4.07
N ILE A 151 -11.70 6.07 4.29
CA ILE A 151 -10.72 6.82 5.05
C ILE A 151 -11.23 6.95 6.49
N ALA A 152 -10.64 6.19 7.41
CA ALA A 152 -10.95 6.29 8.82
C ALA A 152 -10.27 7.52 9.44
N VAL A 153 -11.02 8.31 10.20
CA VAL A 153 -10.46 9.27 11.14
C VAL A 153 -9.97 8.51 12.36
N VAL A 154 -8.69 8.62 12.68
CA VAL A 154 -8.04 7.83 13.72
C VAL A 154 -7.58 8.71 14.89
N LEU A 155 -7.79 8.23 16.11
CA LEU A 155 -7.51 8.94 17.36
C LEU A 155 -6.58 8.12 18.24
N ASP A 156 -5.85 8.80 19.12
CA ASP A 156 -5.10 8.12 20.17
C ASP A 156 -6.02 7.27 21.04
N PRO A 157 -5.54 6.13 21.57
CA PRO A 157 -6.38 5.16 22.27
C PRO A 157 -6.96 5.65 23.60
N ALA A 158 -6.46 6.77 24.15
CA ALA A 158 -6.96 7.36 25.39
C ALA A 158 -8.01 8.48 25.15
N ASN A 159 -8.26 8.84 23.89
CA ASN A 159 -9.19 9.90 23.55
C ASN A 159 -10.63 9.52 23.94
N THR A 160 -11.34 10.43 24.59
CA THR A 160 -12.73 10.22 25.02
C THR A 160 -13.77 10.74 24.03
N VAL A 161 -13.34 11.57 23.06
CA VAL A 161 -14.20 12.07 21.98
C VAL A 161 -14.06 11.13 20.79
N THR A 162 -15.02 10.22 20.63
CA THR A 162 -14.97 9.15 19.60
C THR A 162 -15.98 9.34 18.47
N ASP A 163 -16.74 10.45 18.51
CA ASP A 163 -17.70 10.85 17.48
C ASP A 163 -17.51 12.33 17.17
N LEU A 164 -17.24 12.65 15.93
CA LEU A 164 -17.04 14.01 15.45
C LEU A 164 -18.08 14.33 14.37
N THR A 165 -18.60 15.54 14.39
CA THR A 165 -19.29 16.03 13.20
C THR A 165 -18.28 16.39 12.10
N GLN A 166 -18.74 16.40 10.85
CA GLN A 166 -17.89 16.85 9.74
C GLN A 166 -17.36 18.27 9.96
N ASP A 167 -18.20 19.19 10.48
CA ASP A 167 -17.79 20.55 10.76
C ASP A 167 -16.70 20.62 11.84
N GLN A 168 -16.80 19.80 12.91
CA GLN A 168 -15.77 19.72 13.94
C GLN A 168 -14.45 19.19 13.39
N LEU A 169 -14.52 18.16 12.53
CA LEU A 169 -13.35 17.61 11.85
C LEU A 169 -12.66 18.69 10.99
N VAL A 170 -13.43 19.41 10.20
CA VAL A 170 -12.94 20.53 9.36
C VAL A 170 -12.29 21.63 10.24
N GLN A 171 -12.92 22.00 11.34
CA GLN A 171 -12.37 23.03 12.26
C GLN A 171 -11.05 22.56 12.91
N ILE A 172 -10.93 21.29 13.27
CA ILE A 172 -9.69 20.72 13.81
C ILE A 172 -8.58 20.85 12.77
N TYR A 173 -8.82 20.36 11.54
CA TYR A 173 -7.79 20.38 10.51
C TYR A 173 -7.42 21.78 10.03
N LYS A 174 -8.33 22.76 10.14
CA LYS A 174 -8.03 24.20 9.92
C LYS A 174 -7.32 24.86 11.08
N GLY A 175 -7.14 24.19 12.23
CA GLY A 175 -6.56 24.77 13.43
C GLY A 175 -7.47 25.77 14.14
N GLU A 176 -8.77 25.75 13.87
CA GLU A 176 -9.79 26.60 14.54
C GLU A 176 -10.18 26.02 15.91
N VAL A 177 -10.15 24.69 16.05
CA VAL A 177 -10.29 23.95 17.30
C VAL A 177 -8.97 23.24 17.59
N THR A 178 -8.34 23.57 18.71
CA THR A 178 -6.98 23.12 19.05
C THR A 178 -6.89 22.39 20.39
N ASN A 179 -8.01 22.18 21.08
CA ASN A 179 -8.05 21.46 22.34
C ASN A 179 -9.30 20.57 22.43
N TRP A 180 -9.15 19.34 22.87
CA TRP A 180 -10.24 18.37 22.98
C TRP A 180 -11.36 18.80 23.94
N LYS A 181 -11.07 19.63 24.96
CA LYS A 181 -12.10 20.15 25.88
C LYS A 181 -13.18 20.99 25.18
N ASP A 182 -12.83 21.63 24.08
CA ASP A 182 -13.78 22.45 23.31
C ASP A 182 -14.83 21.58 22.60
N LEU A 183 -14.54 20.25 22.52
CA LEU A 183 -15.40 19.21 21.97
C LEU A 183 -15.97 18.26 23.05
N GLY A 184 -15.84 18.63 24.34
CA GLY A 184 -16.34 17.86 25.47
C GLY A 184 -15.40 16.74 25.95
N GLY A 185 -14.17 16.69 25.48
CA GLY A 185 -13.12 15.78 25.91
C GLY A 185 -12.25 16.32 27.04
N SER A 186 -11.08 15.73 27.22
CA SER A 186 -10.06 16.14 28.19
C SER A 186 -9.46 17.50 27.86
N ASP A 187 -8.93 18.21 28.87
CA ASP A 187 -8.14 19.45 28.64
C ASP A 187 -6.75 19.06 28.08
N GLU A 188 -6.72 18.77 26.80
CA GLU A 188 -5.55 18.26 26.08
C GLU A 188 -5.45 18.89 24.70
N PRO A 189 -4.28 19.38 24.29
CA PRO A 189 -4.08 19.92 22.94
C PRO A 189 -4.32 18.87 21.87
N ILE A 190 -4.93 19.26 20.76
CA ILE A 190 -5.09 18.41 19.58
C ILE A 190 -3.78 18.42 18.78
N VAL A 191 -3.26 17.23 18.49
CA VAL A 191 -2.08 17.04 17.63
C VAL A 191 -2.53 16.48 16.29
N VAL A 192 -2.60 17.35 15.27
CA VAL A 192 -3.07 16.97 13.94
C VAL A 192 -1.95 16.28 13.16
N VAL A 193 -2.13 15.00 12.86
CA VAL A 193 -1.20 14.16 12.12
C VAL A 193 -1.74 13.95 10.71
N GLY A 194 -0.94 14.28 9.70
CA GLY A 194 -1.28 14.10 8.31
C GLY A 194 -0.22 13.36 7.53
N ARG A 195 -0.40 13.38 6.22
CA ARG A 195 0.49 12.76 5.24
C ARG A 195 1.22 13.84 4.44
N GLU A 196 2.32 13.45 3.81
CA GLU A 196 3.05 14.25 2.82
C GLU A 196 2.15 14.65 1.63
N ALA A 197 2.54 15.70 0.90
CA ALA A 197 1.74 16.26 -0.20
C ALA A 197 1.52 15.26 -1.37
N GLY A 198 2.41 14.28 -1.55
CA GLY A 198 2.29 13.22 -2.57
C GLY A 198 1.31 12.10 -2.22
N SER A 199 0.77 12.10 -1.00
CA SER A 199 -0.16 11.07 -0.54
C SER A 199 -1.53 11.17 -1.20
N GLY A 200 -1.98 10.07 -1.81
CA GLY A 200 -3.35 9.97 -2.30
C GLY A 200 -4.39 10.00 -1.19
N THR A 201 -4.08 9.47 0.00
CA THR A 201 -4.97 9.52 1.16
C THR A 201 -5.19 10.96 1.61
N ARG A 202 -4.12 11.77 1.66
CA ARG A 202 -4.23 13.21 1.95
C ARG A 202 -5.09 13.90 0.91
N GLY A 203 -4.79 13.70 -0.37
CA GLY A 203 -5.55 14.35 -1.45
C GLY A 203 -7.03 14.01 -1.40
N ALA A 204 -7.40 12.73 -1.24
CA ALA A 204 -8.80 12.33 -1.15
C ALA A 204 -9.48 12.86 0.14
N PHE A 205 -8.78 12.85 1.28
CA PHE A 205 -9.31 13.38 2.54
C PHE A 205 -9.58 14.88 2.47
N GLU A 206 -8.61 15.65 1.96
CA GLU A 206 -8.73 17.10 1.81
C GLU A 206 -9.84 17.46 0.79
N GLU A 207 -9.91 16.77 -0.35
CA GLU A 207 -10.94 16.97 -1.38
C GLU A 207 -12.35 16.70 -0.83
N LEU A 208 -12.56 15.54 -0.17
CA LEU A 208 -13.87 15.16 0.37
C LEU A 208 -14.39 16.12 1.45
N LEU A 209 -13.48 16.81 2.15
CA LEU A 209 -13.81 17.75 3.22
C LEU A 209 -13.69 19.23 2.81
N GLY A 210 -13.27 19.52 1.56
CA GLY A 210 -13.03 20.89 1.09
C GLY A 210 -11.90 21.57 1.88
N LEU A 211 -10.81 20.84 2.12
CA LEU A 211 -9.68 21.24 2.95
C LEU A 211 -8.38 21.43 2.16
N GLU A 212 -8.43 21.41 0.83
CA GLU A 212 -7.25 21.56 -0.01
C GLU A 212 -6.50 22.85 0.37
N ASP A 213 -5.20 22.72 0.62
CA ASP A 213 -4.30 23.80 1.07
C ASP A 213 -4.71 24.51 2.38
N ALA A 214 -5.69 24.00 3.12
CA ALA A 214 -6.19 24.64 4.35
C ALA A 214 -5.77 23.94 5.65
N CYS A 215 -5.25 22.71 5.55
CA CYS A 215 -4.89 21.92 6.73
C CYS A 215 -3.67 22.46 7.48
N GLN A 216 -3.77 22.45 8.82
CA GLN A 216 -2.68 22.81 9.74
C GLN A 216 -2.14 21.55 10.42
N TYR A 217 -1.24 20.86 9.75
CA TYR A 217 -0.62 19.65 10.29
C TYR A 217 0.48 19.96 11.30
N ALA A 218 0.46 19.31 12.47
CA ALA A 218 1.57 19.31 13.42
C ALA A 218 2.70 18.36 12.98
N ASN A 219 2.33 17.29 12.29
CA ASN A 219 3.26 16.32 11.70
C ASN A 219 2.75 15.89 10.33
N GLU A 220 3.65 15.80 9.35
CA GLU A 220 3.41 15.21 8.04
C GLU A 220 4.29 13.96 7.90
N LEU A 221 3.69 12.81 7.58
CA LEU A 221 4.36 11.51 7.56
C LEU A 221 4.26 10.87 6.18
N ASP A 222 5.22 10.01 5.87
CA ASP A 222 5.44 9.44 4.54
C ASP A 222 4.65 8.15 4.26
N SER A 223 4.00 7.56 5.29
CA SER A 223 3.27 6.32 5.10
C SER A 223 2.03 6.20 5.98
N THR A 224 1.09 5.33 5.59
CA THR A 224 -0.12 5.00 6.36
C THR A 224 0.25 4.41 7.72
N GLY A 225 1.19 3.47 7.75
CA GLY A 225 1.66 2.86 9.00
C GLY A 225 2.32 3.87 9.95
N ALA A 226 3.06 4.86 9.41
CA ALA A 226 3.68 5.90 10.22
C ALA A 226 2.62 6.80 10.88
N VAL A 227 1.51 7.12 10.20
CA VAL A 227 0.38 7.86 10.80
C VAL A 227 -0.23 7.06 11.95
N ILE A 228 -0.53 5.78 11.76
CA ILE A 228 -1.09 4.91 12.80
C ILE A 228 -0.17 4.87 14.02
N ALA A 229 1.11 4.57 13.82
CA ALA A 229 2.10 4.52 14.90
C ALA A 229 2.25 5.86 15.64
N LYS A 230 2.20 6.98 14.90
CA LYS A 230 2.28 8.32 15.49
C LYS A 230 1.05 8.65 16.33
N VAL A 231 -0.14 8.35 15.82
CA VAL A 231 -1.40 8.57 16.54
C VAL A 231 -1.46 7.68 17.79
N ALA A 232 -1.12 6.39 17.68
CA ALA A 232 -1.11 5.46 18.80
C ALA A 232 -0.17 5.87 19.96
N SER A 233 0.91 6.58 19.66
CA SER A 233 1.95 6.95 20.63
C SER A 233 1.89 8.42 21.09
N THR A 234 0.96 9.21 20.58
CA THR A 234 0.90 10.66 20.89
C THR A 234 -0.43 11.01 21.52
N PRO A 235 -0.46 11.35 22.83
CA PRO A 235 -1.68 11.85 23.50
C PRO A 235 -2.29 13.03 22.75
N GLY A 236 -3.61 13.03 22.63
CA GLY A 236 -4.37 14.06 21.92
C GLY A 236 -4.24 14.03 20.39
N ALA A 237 -3.60 13.01 19.82
CA ALA A 237 -3.44 12.94 18.38
C ALA A 237 -4.73 12.57 17.64
N ILE A 238 -4.88 13.18 16.47
CA ILE A 238 -5.88 12.85 15.45
C ILE A 238 -5.17 12.73 14.10
N GLY A 239 -5.56 11.75 13.31
CA GLY A 239 -5.04 11.52 11.96
C GLY A 239 -6.10 10.90 11.07
N TYR A 240 -5.68 10.45 9.89
CA TYR A 240 -6.50 9.67 8.97
C TYR A 240 -5.68 8.55 8.34
N ALA A 241 -6.32 7.43 8.09
CA ALA A 241 -5.69 6.25 7.49
C ALA A 241 -6.71 5.49 6.62
N SER A 242 -6.21 4.60 5.77
CA SER A 242 -7.04 3.61 5.10
C SER A 242 -7.73 2.73 6.14
N LEU A 243 -9.00 2.43 5.93
CA LEU A 243 -9.79 1.64 6.89
C LEU A 243 -9.24 0.21 7.05
N ASP A 244 -8.73 -0.38 5.97
CA ASP A 244 -8.13 -1.71 5.97
C ASP A 244 -6.84 -1.82 6.79
N ALA A 245 -6.20 -0.68 7.09
CA ALA A 245 -4.99 -0.58 7.91
C ALA A 245 -5.25 -0.30 9.40
N VAL A 246 -6.50 -0.01 9.78
CA VAL A 246 -6.86 0.28 11.18
C VAL A 246 -6.74 -0.99 12.02
N ASP A 247 -6.07 -0.88 13.17
CA ASP A 247 -5.88 -1.95 14.14
C ASP A 247 -6.34 -1.54 15.56
N ASP A 248 -6.11 -2.39 16.54
CA ASP A 248 -6.50 -2.20 17.94
C ASP A 248 -5.62 -1.21 18.72
N THR A 249 -4.58 -0.65 18.10
CA THR A 249 -3.70 0.34 18.73
C THR A 249 -4.26 1.77 18.69
N ILE A 250 -5.30 2.02 17.89
CA ILE A 250 -5.94 3.32 17.67
C ILE A 250 -7.46 3.20 17.72
N ILE A 251 -8.15 4.33 17.86
CA ILE A 251 -9.60 4.42 17.78
C ILE A 251 -9.99 4.93 16.40
N ALA A 252 -10.84 4.19 15.67
CA ALA A 252 -11.52 4.74 14.50
C ALA A 252 -12.75 5.54 14.95
N ALA A 253 -12.74 6.84 14.74
CA ALA A 253 -13.83 7.72 15.16
C ALA A 253 -15.05 7.57 14.24
N LYS A 254 -16.24 7.76 14.83
CA LYS A 254 -17.47 7.97 14.07
C LYS A 254 -17.45 9.37 13.44
N LEU A 255 -18.12 9.48 12.32
CA LEU A 255 -18.35 10.77 11.67
C LEU A 255 -19.87 11.00 11.54
N ASN A 256 -20.38 12.05 12.18
CA ASN A 256 -21.82 12.32 12.27
C ASN A 256 -22.62 11.14 12.85
N GLY A 257 -22.08 10.43 13.84
CA GLY A 257 -22.69 9.24 14.44
C GLY A 257 -22.53 7.94 13.61
N VAL A 258 -21.89 8.00 12.42
CA VAL A 258 -21.72 6.86 11.52
C VAL A 258 -20.34 6.26 11.70
N GLU A 259 -20.26 4.96 11.94
CA GLU A 259 -19.01 4.21 12.05
C GLU A 259 -18.35 4.01 10.67
N PRO A 260 -17.01 4.05 10.58
CA PRO A 260 -16.28 3.72 9.36
C PRO A 260 -16.29 2.19 9.16
N THR A 261 -17.34 1.68 8.54
CA THR A 261 -17.49 0.27 8.22
C THR A 261 -17.75 0.08 6.73
N GLU A 262 -17.38 -1.08 6.23
CA GLU A 262 -17.65 -1.46 4.84
C GLU A 262 -19.15 -1.32 4.50
N GLU A 263 -20.03 -1.74 5.41
CA GLU A 263 -21.49 -1.61 5.23
C GLU A 263 -21.93 -0.15 5.08
N ASN A 264 -21.45 0.74 5.96
CA ASN A 264 -21.79 2.15 5.92
C ASN A 264 -21.20 2.88 4.71
N ILE A 265 -20.04 2.44 4.22
CA ILE A 265 -19.44 2.95 2.99
C ILE A 265 -20.27 2.52 1.77
N LYS A 266 -20.63 1.23 1.68
CA LYS A 266 -21.51 0.72 0.61
C LYS A 266 -22.89 1.38 0.60
N ALA A 267 -23.42 1.69 1.77
CA ALA A 267 -24.69 2.40 1.91
C ALA A 267 -24.58 3.91 1.59
N GLY A 268 -23.37 4.45 1.43
CA GLY A 268 -23.13 5.89 1.23
C GLY A 268 -23.40 6.72 2.48
N SER A 269 -23.56 6.11 3.64
CA SER A 269 -23.77 6.82 4.92
C SER A 269 -22.47 7.31 5.56
N TYR A 270 -21.35 6.61 5.35
CA TYR A 270 -20.02 7.07 5.69
C TYR A 270 -19.38 7.75 4.48
N ILE A 271 -19.15 9.05 4.58
CA ILE A 271 -18.83 9.91 3.43
C ILE A 271 -17.35 9.88 3.00
N LEU A 272 -16.44 9.46 3.89
CA LEU A 272 -15.02 9.44 3.58
C LEU A 272 -14.65 8.12 2.91
N SER A 273 -14.97 8.00 1.62
CA SER A 273 -14.60 6.85 0.79
C SER A 273 -13.97 7.31 -0.53
N ARG A 274 -13.12 6.46 -1.08
CA ARG A 274 -12.32 6.78 -2.26
C ARG A 274 -12.02 5.55 -3.11
N PRO A 275 -11.67 5.69 -4.38
CA PRO A 275 -11.20 4.59 -5.18
C PRO A 275 -9.75 4.21 -4.82
N PHE A 276 -9.47 2.92 -4.92
CA PHE A 276 -8.13 2.39 -5.13
C PHE A 276 -7.94 2.12 -6.61
N VAL A 277 -6.93 2.75 -7.19
CA VAL A 277 -6.64 2.77 -8.61
C VAL A 277 -5.31 2.08 -8.89
N MET A 278 -5.30 1.15 -9.81
CA MET A 278 -4.10 0.63 -10.47
C MET A 278 -4.00 1.25 -11.86
N ALA A 279 -3.28 2.38 -11.96
CA ALA A 279 -3.17 3.12 -13.22
C ALA A 279 -2.21 2.44 -14.19
N THR A 280 -2.48 2.55 -15.49
CA THR A 280 -1.63 2.07 -16.58
C THR A 280 -1.38 3.18 -17.60
N MET A 281 -0.26 3.13 -18.35
CA MET A 281 -0.07 4.00 -19.51
C MET A 281 -0.86 3.47 -20.70
N GLY A 282 -1.99 4.12 -20.99
CA GLY A 282 -2.98 3.64 -21.96
C GLY A 282 -3.83 2.48 -21.42
N GLU A 283 -4.73 1.97 -22.26
CA GLU A 283 -5.71 0.92 -21.92
C GLU A 283 -5.03 -0.39 -21.49
N VAL A 284 -5.66 -1.14 -20.58
CA VAL A 284 -5.18 -2.45 -20.12
C VAL A 284 -4.93 -3.40 -21.29
N SER A 285 -5.78 -3.38 -22.31
CA SER A 285 -5.62 -4.22 -23.52
C SER A 285 -4.35 -3.92 -24.34
N ALA A 286 -3.70 -2.80 -24.10
CA ALA A 286 -2.45 -2.42 -24.76
C ALA A 286 -1.20 -2.74 -23.91
N GLN A 287 -1.38 -3.23 -22.69
CA GLN A 287 -0.28 -3.58 -21.79
C GLN A 287 0.33 -4.94 -22.12
N SER A 288 1.41 -5.30 -21.42
CA SER A 288 2.02 -6.63 -21.51
C SER A 288 1.02 -7.73 -21.09
N GLU A 289 1.22 -8.92 -21.61
CA GLU A 289 0.34 -10.07 -21.33
C GLU A 289 0.21 -10.35 -19.82
N PRO A 290 1.28 -10.32 -18.99
CA PRO A 290 1.16 -10.46 -17.53
C PRO A 290 0.30 -9.36 -16.88
N VAL A 291 0.41 -8.10 -17.32
CA VAL A 291 -0.41 -7.00 -16.78
C VAL A 291 -1.89 -7.20 -17.15
N GLN A 292 -2.20 -7.58 -18.40
CA GLN A 292 -3.57 -7.88 -18.79
C GLN A 292 -4.16 -9.02 -17.94
N ALA A 293 -3.40 -10.10 -17.75
CA ALA A 293 -3.81 -11.25 -16.94
C ALA A 293 -4.02 -10.87 -15.45
N LEU A 294 -3.23 -9.93 -14.90
CA LEU A 294 -3.43 -9.42 -13.53
C LEU A 294 -4.78 -8.70 -13.40
N PHE A 295 -5.14 -7.84 -14.36
CA PHE A 295 -6.44 -7.17 -14.33
C PHE A 295 -7.61 -8.13 -14.55
N ASP A 296 -7.44 -9.18 -15.37
CA ASP A 296 -8.44 -10.22 -15.52
C ASP A 296 -8.60 -11.05 -14.23
N TYR A 297 -7.47 -11.34 -13.55
CA TYR A 297 -7.49 -11.97 -12.23
C TYR A 297 -8.25 -11.13 -11.20
N LEU A 298 -8.00 -9.83 -11.12
CA LEU A 298 -8.69 -8.93 -10.18
C LEU A 298 -10.20 -8.88 -10.41
N LYS A 299 -10.66 -9.04 -11.66
CA LYS A 299 -12.08 -9.06 -12.02
C LYS A 299 -12.73 -10.42 -11.78
N SER A 300 -11.96 -11.50 -11.63
CA SER A 300 -12.46 -12.84 -11.37
C SER A 300 -13.07 -12.96 -9.97
N ASP A 301 -13.86 -14.02 -9.75
CA ASP A 301 -14.43 -14.31 -8.42
C ASP A 301 -13.33 -14.49 -7.36
N GLU A 302 -12.20 -15.09 -7.72
CA GLU A 302 -11.05 -15.29 -6.86
C GLU A 302 -10.41 -13.95 -6.48
N GLY A 303 -10.16 -13.08 -7.45
CA GLY A 303 -9.64 -11.73 -7.21
C GLY A 303 -10.57 -10.87 -6.37
N LYS A 304 -11.89 -10.95 -6.62
CA LYS A 304 -12.89 -10.26 -5.79
C LYS A 304 -12.91 -10.77 -4.35
N GLN A 305 -12.79 -12.08 -4.13
CA GLN A 305 -12.67 -12.64 -2.78
C GLN A 305 -11.38 -12.19 -2.09
N LEU A 306 -10.27 -12.10 -2.83
CA LEU A 306 -9.02 -11.57 -2.30
C LEU A 306 -9.18 -10.11 -1.84
N ILE A 307 -9.77 -9.24 -2.67
CA ILE A 307 -10.03 -7.83 -2.33
C ILE A 307 -10.87 -7.72 -1.05
N GLN A 308 -11.93 -8.53 -0.93
CA GLN A 308 -12.76 -8.57 0.27
C GLN A 308 -12.00 -9.09 1.51
N SER A 309 -11.12 -10.07 1.33
CA SER A 309 -10.34 -10.66 2.44
C SER A 309 -9.38 -9.67 3.09
N VAL A 310 -8.95 -8.66 2.35
CA VAL A 310 -8.10 -7.58 2.87
C VAL A 310 -8.88 -6.39 3.43
N GLY A 311 -10.23 -6.46 3.47
CA GLY A 311 -11.10 -5.44 4.06
C GLY A 311 -11.54 -4.33 3.10
N LEU A 312 -11.48 -4.57 1.80
CA LEU A 312 -11.84 -3.60 0.76
C LEU A 312 -13.15 -3.97 0.06
N ILE A 313 -13.78 -2.99 -0.53
CA ILE A 313 -15.04 -3.14 -1.27
C ILE A 313 -14.73 -3.37 -2.75
N THR A 314 -15.26 -4.45 -3.31
CA THR A 314 -15.14 -4.76 -4.73
C THR A 314 -15.93 -3.78 -5.59
N VAL A 315 -15.45 -3.55 -6.80
CA VAL A 315 -16.17 -2.86 -7.88
C VAL A 315 -16.75 -3.90 -8.84
N ASP A 316 -17.90 -3.59 -9.45
CA ASP A 316 -18.60 -4.47 -10.41
C ASP A 316 -17.94 -4.44 -11.80
#